data_fe98361e6b14ebb02193b8103843abe9
#
_entry.id   fe98361e6b14ebb02193b8103843abe9
#
_cell.length_a   1.000
_cell.length_b   1.000
_cell.length_c   1.000
_cell.angle_alpha   90.00
_cell.angle_beta   90.00
_cell.angle_gamma   90.00
#
_symmetry.space_group_name_H-M   'P 1'
#
loop_
_entity.id
_entity.type
_entity.pdbx_description
1 polymer ?
#
loop_
_entity_poly.entity_id
_entity_poly.type
_entity_poly.pdbx_seq_one_letter_code
_entity_poly.pdbx_strand_id
1 'polypeptide(L)'
;MYDLGFRIKEIRTRRGLNQKELAQRINKSKSAVCGYETNAQVPPLEVLVSIASVLNVSLDYLVGFEETESISTRSLSDQQKRIAGLLFDVFSNPTNASPRLSQRQVTIIQELICLFSGYGDK
;
A
#
# COMPACT_ATOMS: atom_id res chain seq x y z
N MET A 1 -12.09 6.68 20.86
CA MET A 1 -12.87 5.89 19.90
C MET A 1 -12.21 5.96 18.53
N TYR A 2 -12.06 4.84 17.89
CA TYR A 2 -11.40 4.77 16.58
C TYR A 2 -12.28 5.43 15.51
N ASP A 3 -11.68 6.33 14.74
CA ASP A 3 -12.37 7.05 13.67
C ASP A 3 -12.12 6.37 12.33
N LEU A 4 -13.00 5.48 11.95
CA LEU A 4 -12.90 4.73 10.70
C LEU A 4 -12.95 5.64 9.48
N GLY A 5 -13.84 6.62 9.48
CA GLY A 5 -13.98 7.56 8.36
C GLY A 5 -12.71 8.35 8.12
N PHE A 6 -12.12 8.87 9.19
CA PHE A 6 -10.85 9.59 9.10
C PHE A 6 -9.75 8.68 8.57
N ARG A 7 -9.73 7.44 9.02
CA ARG A 7 -8.72 6.47 8.59
C ARG A 7 -8.83 6.17 7.09
N ILE A 8 -10.04 5.96 6.61
CA ILE A 8 -10.29 5.74 5.18
C ILE A 8 -9.78 6.93 4.37
N LYS A 9 -10.14 8.14 4.79
CA LYS A 9 -9.72 9.37 4.12
C LYS A 9 -8.19 9.52 4.12
N GLU A 10 -7.56 9.27 5.25
CA GLU A 10 -6.10 9.36 5.40
C GLU A 10 -5.39 8.41 4.44
N ILE A 11 -5.79 7.14 4.42
CA ILE A 11 -5.15 6.14 3.55
C ILE A 11 -5.44 6.46 2.09
N ARG A 12 -6.67 6.82 1.77
CA ARG A 12 -7.06 7.20 0.40
C ARG A 12 -6.18 8.34 -0.11
N THR A 13 -6.01 9.36 0.70
CA THR A 13 -5.20 10.53 0.36
C THR A 13 -3.73 10.13 0.15
N ARG A 14 -3.21 9.28 1.01
CA ARG A 14 -1.83 8.76 0.84
C ARG A 14 -1.65 7.97 -0.45
N ARG A 15 -2.70 7.30 -0.92
CA ARG A 15 -2.67 6.57 -2.20
C ARG A 15 -2.91 7.47 -3.40
N GLY A 16 -3.10 8.78 -3.19
CA GLY A 16 -3.31 9.72 -4.28
C GLY A 16 -4.67 9.63 -4.97
N LEU A 17 -5.65 9.04 -4.30
CA LEU A 17 -7.01 8.90 -4.86
C LEU A 17 -7.93 9.97 -4.29
N ASN A 18 -8.81 10.50 -5.16
CA ASN A 18 -9.91 11.32 -4.70
C ASN A 18 -11.14 10.46 -4.36
N GLN A 19 -12.18 11.05 -3.79
CA GLN A 19 -13.38 10.31 -3.40
C GLN A 19 -14.07 9.65 -4.59
N LYS A 20 -14.11 10.33 -5.72
CA LYS A 20 -14.72 9.80 -6.93
C LYS A 20 -13.96 8.58 -7.44
N GLU A 21 -12.65 8.63 -7.44
CA GLU A 21 -11.81 7.52 -7.89
C GLU A 21 -11.98 6.30 -7.00
N LEU A 22 -11.97 6.50 -5.69
CA LEU A 22 -12.21 5.39 -4.76
C LEU A 22 -13.61 4.81 -4.97
N ALA A 23 -14.61 5.67 -5.10
CA ALA A 23 -16.00 5.25 -5.32
C ALA A 23 -16.12 4.37 -6.57
N GLN A 24 -15.49 4.77 -7.66
CA GLN A 24 -15.50 3.99 -8.89
C GLN A 24 -14.88 2.61 -8.70
N ARG A 25 -13.78 2.53 -7.96
CA ARG A 25 -13.05 1.28 -7.74
C ARG A 25 -13.79 0.31 -6.83
N ILE A 26 -14.59 0.81 -5.90
CA ILE A 26 -15.39 -0.03 -5.01
C ILE A 26 -16.84 -0.16 -5.49
N ASN A 27 -17.14 0.38 -6.68
CA ASN A 27 -18.45 0.30 -7.30
C ASN A 27 -19.55 0.93 -6.44
N LYS A 28 -19.26 2.10 -5.87
CA LYS A 28 -20.18 2.90 -5.07
C LYS A 28 -20.21 4.33 -5.59
N SER A 29 -21.14 5.13 -5.08
CA SER A 29 -21.22 6.55 -5.44
C SER A 29 -20.21 7.37 -4.63
N LYS A 30 -19.83 8.53 -5.16
CA LYS A 30 -19.02 9.50 -4.43
C LYS A 30 -19.70 9.90 -3.12
N SER A 31 -21.02 10.05 -3.16
CA SER A 31 -21.81 10.39 -1.97
C SER A 31 -21.68 9.33 -0.89
N ALA A 32 -21.66 8.04 -1.27
CA ALA A 32 -21.46 6.96 -0.31
C ALA A 32 -20.07 7.05 0.34
N VAL A 33 -19.02 7.26 -0.46
CA VAL A 33 -17.66 7.41 0.07
C VAL A 33 -17.58 8.61 1.01
N CYS A 34 -18.19 9.72 0.63
CA CYS A 34 -18.27 10.90 1.50
C CYS A 34 -18.92 10.55 2.85
N GLY A 35 -20.04 9.81 2.80
CA GLY A 35 -20.73 9.37 4.01
C GLY A 35 -19.85 8.46 4.89
N TYR A 36 -19.07 7.59 4.29
CA TYR A 36 -18.14 6.73 5.04
C TYR A 36 -17.03 7.55 5.70
N GLU A 37 -16.47 8.52 4.97
CA GLU A 37 -15.36 9.34 5.49
C GLU A 37 -15.80 10.32 6.57
N THR A 38 -17.04 10.75 6.54
CA THR A 38 -17.59 11.65 7.56
C THR A 38 -18.25 10.93 8.73
N ASN A 39 -18.24 9.60 8.71
CA ASN A 39 -18.94 8.76 9.69
C ASN A 39 -20.47 8.94 9.70
N ALA A 40 -21.02 9.54 8.65
CA ALA A 40 -22.48 9.62 8.47
C ALA A 40 -23.09 8.26 8.17
N GLN A 41 -22.30 7.38 7.55
CA GLN A 41 -22.70 6.01 7.27
C GLN A 41 -21.56 5.07 7.66
N VAL A 42 -21.92 3.89 8.16
CA VAL A 42 -20.94 2.84 8.46
C VAL A 42 -20.90 1.91 7.23
N PRO A 43 -19.72 1.74 6.60
CA PRO A 43 -19.65 0.83 5.47
C PRO A 43 -19.89 -0.62 5.92
N PRO A 44 -20.70 -1.38 5.16
CA PRO A 44 -20.83 -2.82 5.43
C PRO A 44 -19.48 -3.54 5.28
N LEU A 45 -19.38 -4.73 5.86
CA LEU A 45 -18.14 -5.52 5.82
C LEU A 45 -17.65 -5.72 4.37
N GLU A 46 -18.55 -6.01 3.44
CA GLU A 46 -18.20 -6.18 2.02
C GLU A 46 -17.53 -4.95 1.44
N VAL A 47 -18.03 -3.77 1.81
CA VAL A 47 -17.47 -2.50 1.34
C VAL A 47 -16.13 -2.25 1.99
N LEU A 48 -15.99 -2.56 3.29
CA LEU A 48 -14.70 -2.44 3.99
C LEU A 48 -13.63 -3.31 3.34
N VAL A 49 -13.98 -4.55 3.00
CA VAL A 49 -13.06 -5.46 2.32
C VAL A 49 -12.64 -4.89 0.96
N SER A 50 -13.60 -4.32 0.21
CA SER A 50 -13.31 -3.69 -1.07
C SER A 50 -12.39 -2.48 -0.91
N ILE A 51 -12.65 -1.64 0.07
CA ILE A 51 -11.81 -0.47 0.36
C ILE A 51 -10.39 -0.90 0.71
N ALA A 52 -10.25 -1.86 1.61
CA ALA A 52 -8.94 -2.37 2.01
C ALA A 52 -8.19 -2.93 0.81
N SER A 53 -8.87 -3.66 -0.07
CA SER A 53 -8.28 -4.22 -1.28
C SER A 53 -7.80 -3.12 -2.24
N VAL A 54 -8.63 -2.12 -2.50
CA VAL A 54 -8.29 -1.02 -3.40
C VAL A 54 -7.14 -0.18 -2.85
N LEU A 55 -7.14 0.06 -1.54
CA LEU A 55 -6.09 0.85 -0.88
C LEU A 55 -4.85 0.02 -0.56
N ASN A 56 -4.89 -1.29 -0.82
CA ASN A 56 -3.79 -2.22 -0.60
C ASN A 56 -3.30 -2.22 0.85
N VAL A 57 -4.24 -2.27 1.76
CA VAL A 57 -3.97 -2.41 3.20
C VAL A 57 -4.74 -3.60 3.73
N SER A 58 -4.32 -4.12 4.89
CA SER A 58 -5.08 -5.17 5.56
C SER A 58 -6.37 -4.58 6.14
N LEU A 59 -7.38 -5.42 6.28
CA LEU A 59 -8.62 -5.00 6.94
C LEU A 59 -8.34 -4.60 8.39
N ASP A 60 -7.45 -5.33 9.07
CA ASP A 60 -7.06 -5.03 10.45
C ASP A 60 -6.43 -3.64 10.58
N TYR A 61 -5.57 -3.26 9.63
CA TYR A 61 -5.00 -1.93 9.60
C TYR A 61 -6.07 -0.87 9.34
N LEU A 62 -6.99 -1.14 8.41
CA LEU A 62 -8.05 -0.21 8.07
C LEU A 62 -8.97 0.05 9.26
N VAL A 63 -9.32 -0.99 10.02
CA VAL A 63 -10.23 -0.86 11.17
C VAL A 63 -9.51 -0.57 12.48
N GLY A 64 -8.19 -0.46 12.49
CA GLY A 64 -7.42 0.00 13.63
C GLY A 64 -6.88 -1.07 14.56
N PHE A 65 -6.93 -2.34 14.18
CA PHE A 65 -6.34 -3.42 14.99
C PHE A 65 -4.84 -3.55 14.81
N GLU A 66 -4.30 -3.06 13.67
CA GLU A 66 -2.88 -3.01 13.42
C GLU A 66 -2.43 -1.56 13.30
N GLU A 67 -1.33 -1.21 13.97
CA GLU A 67 -0.78 0.15 13.90
C GLU A 67 0.16 0.33 12.71
N THR A 68 0.76 -0.75 12.24
CA THR A 68 1.71 -0.72 11.14
C THR A 68 1.07 -1.23 9.85
N GLU A 69 1.28 -0.49 8.77
CA GLU A 69 0.81 -0.89 7.45
C GLU A 69 1.63 -2.07 6.95
N SER A 70 0.95 -3.15 6.58
CA SER A 70 1.60 -4.29 5.95
C SER A 70 1.50 -4.16 4.43
N ILE A 71 2.58 -4.55 3.74
CA ILE A 71 2.64 -4.50 2.28
C ILE A 71 2.23 -5.86 1.73
N SER A 72 1.21 -5.86 0.85
CA SER A 72 0.79 -7.08 0.19
C SER A 72 1.76 -7.45 -0.93
N THR A 73 2.26 -8.67 -0.90
CA THR A 73 3.17 -9.19 -1.93
C THR A 73 2.49 -10.20 -2.87
N ARG A 74 1.17 -10.32 -2.78
CA ARG A 74 0.44 -11.34 -3.57
C ARG A 74 0.59 -11.18 -5.08
N SER A 75 0.67 -9.94 -5.54
CA SER A 75 0.80 -9.65 -6.97
C SER A 75 2.24 -9.68 -7.47
N LEU A 76 3.21 -9.90 -6.60
CA LEU A 76 4.62 -9.91 -6.97
C LEU A 76 5.04 -11.31 -7.43
N SER A 77 5.91 -11.37 -8.43
CA SER A 77 6.57 -12.62 -8.79
C SER A 77 7.53 -13.05 -7.69
N ASP A 78 7.94 -14.31 -7.70
CA ASP A 78 8.90 -14.81 -6.71
C ASP A 78 10.21 -14.03 -6.75
N GLN A 79 10.65 -13.64 -7.93
CA GLN A 79 11.87 -12.85 -8.10
C GLN A 79 11.70 -11.45 -7.53
N GLN A 80 10.54 -10.82 -7.76
CA GLN A 80 10.23 -9.51 -7.19
C GLN A 80 10.14 -9.57 -5.67
N LYS A 81 9.54 -10.62 -5.11
CA LYS A 81 9.49 -10.84 -3.66
C LYS A 81 10.88 -10.96 -3.07
N ARG A 82 11.76 -11.70 -3.73
CA ARG A 82 13.15 -11.86 -3.28
C ARG A 82 13.87 -10.51 -3.22
N ILE A 83 13.73 -9.70 -4.25
CA ILE A 83 14.38 -8.40 -4.31
C ILE A 83 13.79 -7.44 -3.28
N ALA A 84 12.47 -7.43 -3.11
CA ALA A 84 11.81 -6.63 -2.09
C ALA A 84 12.31 -7.00 -0.69
N GLY A 85 12.47 -8.31 -0.41
CA GLY A 85 13.03 -8.79 0.85
C GLY A 85 14.46 -8.34 1.08
N LEU A 86 15.28 -8.39 0.04
CA LEU A 86 16.67 -7.93 0.11
C LEU A 86 16.75 -6.42 0.37
N LEU A 87 15.93 -5.64 -0.31
CA LEU A 87 15.85 -4.19 -0.08
C LEU A 87 15.46 -3.90 1.35
N PHE A 88 14.43 -4.57 1.84
CA PHE A 88 13.96 -4.39 3.21
C PHE A 88 15.05 -4.71 4.21
N ASP A 89 15.77 -5.81 4.02
CA ASP A 89 16.87 -6.23 4.89
C ASP A 89 18.00 -5.19 4.91
N VAL A 90 18.38 -4.70 3.73
CA VAL A 90 19.46 -3.71 3.60
C VAL A 90 19.12 -2.39 4.30
N PHE A 91 17.89 -1.91 4.11
CA PHE A 91 17.48 -0.62 4.67
C PHE A 91 17.02 -0.71 6.12
N SER A 92 16.71 -1.91 6.61
CA SER A 92 16.34 -2.11 8.02
C SER A 92 17.56 -2.21 8.95
N ASN A 93 18.73 -2.45 8.39
CA ASN A 93 19.97 -2.55 9.16
C ASN A 93 20.90 -1.36 8.86
N PRO A 94 20.69 -0.21 9.52
CA PRO A 94 21.49 0.98 9.24
C PRO A 94 22.87 0.93 9.90
N THR A 95 23.62 -0.13 9.64
CA THR A 95 24.97 -0.26 10.18
C THR A 95 26.00 0.53 9.38
N ASN A 96 25.60 1.16 8.31
CA ASN A 96 26.52 1.86 7.42
C ASN A 96 26.43 3.36 7.60
N ALA A 97 27.37 3.92 8.34
CA ALA A 97 27.57 5.37 8.40
C ALA A 97 28.16 5.94 7.12
N SER A 98 28.38 5.13 6.10
CA SER A 98 28.94 5.59 4.82
C SER A 98 27.86 6.17 3.93
N PRO A 99 28.09 7.38 3.36
CA PRO A 99 27.14 7.97 2.40
C PRO A 99 27.15 7.28 1.03
N ARG A 100 28.06 6.33 0.84
CA ARG A 100 28.13 5.58 -0.42
C ARG A 100 27.34 4.30 -0.30
N LEU A 101 26.67 3.95 -1.39
CA LEU A 101 25.97 2.67 -1.47
C LEU A 101 26.98 1.53 -1.39
N SER A 102 26.69 0.53 -0.58
CA SER A 102 27.50 -0.69 -0.52
C SER A 102 27.36 -1.45 -1.85
N GLN A 103 28.31 -2.35 -2.11
CA GLN A 103 28.25 -3.18 -3.31
C GLN A 103 26.95 -3.98 -3.37
N ARG A 104 26.48 -4.46 -2.22
CA ARG A 104 25.20 -5.17 -2.13
C ARG A 104 24.01 -4.28 -2.53
N GLN A 105 24.00 -3.04 -2.05
CA GLN A 105 22.95 -2.08 -2.39
C GLN A 105 22.95 -1.76 -3.89
N VAL A 106 24.12 -1.56 -4.47
CA VAL A 106 24.26 -1.33 -5.91
C VAL A 106 23.73 -2.51 -6.71
N THR A 107 24.07 -3.73 -6.30
CA THR A 107 23.60 -4.95 -6.96
C THR A 107 22.08 -5.05 -6.91
N ILE A 108 21.47 -4.77 -5.76
CA ILE A 108 20.02 -4.80 -5.60
C ILE A 108 19.35 -3.77 -6.51
N ILE A 109 19.88 -2.56 -6.57
CA ILE A 109 19.36 -1.51 -7.44
C ILE A 109 19.47 -1.91 -8.91
N GLN A 110 20.59 -2.52 -9.31
CA GLN A 110 20.77 -3.01 -10.67
C GLN A 110 19.78 -4.11 -11.02
N GLU A 111 19.54 -5.04 -10.11
CA GLU A 111 18.55 -6.09 -10.30
C GLU A 111 17.13 -5.51 -10.43
N LEU A 112 16.81 -4.50 -9.63
CA LEU A 112 15.52 -3.81 -9.73
C LEU A 112 15.34 -3.13 -11.08
N ILE A 113 16.35 -2.40 -11.53
CA ILE A 113 16.32 -1.74 -12.83
C ILE A 113 16.12 -2.77 -13.95
N CYS A 114 16.85 -3.88 -13.89
CA CYS A 114 16.73 -4.96 -14.86
C CYS A 114 15.31 -5.54 -14.87
N LEU A 115 14.75 -5.78 -13.69
CA LEU A 115 13.39 -6.32 -13.56
C LEU A 115 12.32 -5.40 -14.15
N PHE A 116 12.41 -4.11 -13.86
CA PHE A 116 11.40 -3.16 -14.30
C PHE A 116 11.62 -2.68 -15.74
N SER A 117 12.86 -2.68 -16.23
CA SER A 117 13.11 -2.33 -17.62
C SER A 117 12.73 -3.45 -18.59
N GLY A 118 12.86 -4.70 -18.16
CA GLY A 118 12.40 -5.85 -18.94
C GLY A 118 10.89 -5.98 -19.02
N TYR A 119 10.17 -5.24 -18.22
CA TYR A 119 8.72 -5.31 -18.13
C TYR A 119 8.02 -4.67 -19.34
N GLY A 120 8.71 -3.77 -20.04
CA GLY A 120 8.13 -3.09 -21.19
C GLY A 120 8.48 -3.71 -22.53
N ASP A 121 9.31 -4.75 -22.57
CA ASP A 121 9.87 -5.32 -23.79
C ASP A 121 9.07 -6.51 -24.35
N LYS A 122 7.83 -6.62 -23.95
CA LYS A 122 6.98 -7.70 -24.49
C LYS A 122 5.76 -7.18 -25.16
#